data_dff8340af811b9dd4353a76f3c3d80c4
#
_entry.id   dff8340af811b9dd4353a76f3c3d80c4
#
_cell.length_a   1.000
_cell.length_b   1.000
_cell.length_c   1.000
_cell.angle_alpha   90.00
_cell.angle_beta   90.00
_cell.angle_gamma   90.00
#
_symmetry.space_group_name_H-M   'P 1'
#
loop_
_entity.id
_entity.type
_entity.pdbx_description
1 polymer ?
#
loop_
_entity_poly.entity_id
_entity_poly.type
_entity_poly.pdbx_seq_one_letter_code
_entity_poly.pdbx_strand_id
1 'polypeptide(L)'
;KHSTNGLGKTLLLEIVNYCLGSKPSKTLKKEEMKDWVFSLTIKIDGEEIVLKRAVNDHKKYIVALGVEDISADEVCLILGEKLFGLSVRGVKDKSNHPTYRTLASYFMRTDDGAFSNPFLCFAGQNALSRNNNAAFLIGLNWRLSVKFSQLKSEFNKLNNANKAIETGAFEVFGGTVGDLTSEKIDVESQLAEKMKRLESFQVHEDYRDIQAKADTLTKEVHDI
;
A
#
# COMPACT_ATOMS: atom_id res chain seq x y z
N LYS A 1 26.24 25.41 38.56
CA LYS A 1 25.32 24.22 38.55
C LYS A 1 25.71 23.36 37.38
N HIS A 2 26.38 22.23 37.59
CA HIS A 2 26.69 21.28 36.52
C HIS A 2 25.38 20.65 36.06
N SER A 3 25.00 20.89 34.81
CA SER A 3 23.87 20.24 34.18
C SER A 3 24.17 18.75 33.98
N THR A 4 23.38 17.86 34.55
CA THR A 4 23.48 16.39 34.35
C THR A 4 22.89 15.93 33.01
N ASN A 5 22.44 16.87 32.15
CA ASN A 5 21.82 16.59 30.87
C ASN A 5 22.79 16.07 29.78
N GLY A 6 24.11 16.06 30.02
CA GLY A 6 25.11 15.54 29.08
C GLY A 6 25.53 14.07 29.27
N LEU A 7 24.86 13.32 30.14
CA LEU A 7 25.30 11.97 30.53
C LEU A 7 24.89 10.85 29.57
N GLY A 8 24.57 11.15 28.32
CA GLY A 8 24.26 10.12 27.30
C GLY A 8 22.92 9.40 27.46
N LYS A 9 22.02 9.85 28.34
CA LYS A 9 20.70 9.21 28.56
C LYS A 9 19.88 9.11 27.28
N THR A 10 19.80 10.21 26.52
CA THR A 10 19.10 10.25 25.24
C THR A 10 19.76 9.35 24.21
N LEU A 11 21.10 9.34 24.16
CA LEU A 11 21.86 8.45 23.28
C LEU A 11 21.57 6.98 23.56
N LEU A 12 21.46 6.58 24.84
CA LEU A 12 21.12 5.21 25.19
C LEU A 12 19.74 4.82 24.64
N LEU A 13 18.75 5.68 24.78
CA LEU A 13 17.41 5.44 24.21
C LEU A 13 17.44 5.38 22.68
N GLU A 14 18.23 6.23 22.02
CA GLU A 14 18.43 6.20 20.59
C GLU A 14 19.08 4.88 20.13
N ILE A 15 20.09 4.37 20.84
CA ILE A 15 20.73 3.09 20.58
C ILE A 15 19.73 1.95 20.73
N VAL A 16 18.98 1.89 21.81
CA VAL A 16 17.93 0.87 22.02
C VAL A 16 16.92 0.91 20.89
N ASN A 17 16.40 2.10 20.56
CA ASN A 17 15.46 2.26 19.47
C ASN A 17 16.06 1.84 18.11
N TYR A 18 17.34 2.12 17.89
CA TYR A 18 18.07 1.68 16.70
C TYR A 18 18.17 0.16 16.62
N CYS A 19 18.59 -0.49 17.69
CA CYS A 19 18.63 -1.96 17.76
C CYS A 19 17.24 -2.60 17.54
N LEU A 20 16.19 -1.91 17.93
CA LEU A 20 14.78 -2.31 17.73
C LEU A 20 14.21 -1.88 16.36
N GLY A 21 15.04 -1.64 15.35
CA GLY A 21 14.63 -1.48 13.97
C GLY A 21 14.38 -0.05 13.49
N SER A 22 14.69 1.00 14.30
CA SER A 22 14.61 2.36 13.79
C SER A 22 15.72 2.66 12.78
N LYS A 23 15.53 3.74 12.01
CA LYS A 23 16.64 4.34 11.27
C LYS A 23 17.61 5.00 12.26
N PRO A 24 18.91 5.10 11.92
CA PRO A 24 19.87 5.78 12.80
C PRO A 24 19.50 7.26 12.93
N SER A 25 19.53 7.77 14.17
CA SER A 25 19.31 9.18 14.49
C SER A 25 20.43 10.07 13.92
N LYS A 26 20.25 11.38 13.99
CA LYS A 26 21.31 12.34 13.62
C LYS A 26 22.58 12.14 14.46
N THR A 27 22.42 11.75 15.73
CA THR A 27 23.55 11.50 16.65
C THR A 27 24.32 10.24 16.24
N LEU A 28 23.61 9.15 15.90
CA LEU A 28 24.24 7.89 15.48
C LEU A 28 24.88 7.98 14.09
N LYS A 29 24.48 8.94 13.26
CA LYS A 29 25.07 9.17 11.92
C LYS A 29 26.35 10.01 11.96
N LYS A 30 26.81 10.45 13.11
CA LYS A 30 28.08 11.16 13.22
C LYS A 30 29.25 10.26 12.82
N GLU A 31 30.29 10.86 12.24
CA GLU A 31 31.44 10.13 11.71
C GLU A 31 32.12 9.27 12.79
N GLU A 32 32.15 9.76 14.04
CA GLU A 32 32.72 9.05 15.17
C GLU A 32 32.02 7.71 15.50
N MET A 33 30.74 7.56 15.09
CA MET A 33 29.94 6.37 15.38
C MET A 33 29.67 5.50 14.15
N LYS A 34 30.18 5.88 12.99
CA LYS A 34 29.87 5.23 11.70
C LYS A 34 30.20 3.74 11.70
N ASP A 35 31.32 3.36 12.29
CA ASP A 35 31.79 1.98 12.33
C ASP A 35 31.40 1.23 13.61
N TRP A 36 30.53 1.85 14.42
CA TRP A 36 30.07 1.19 15.64
C TRP A 36 29.04 0.10 15.34
N VAL A 37 29.12 -0.92 16.16
CA VAL A 37 28.18 -2.03 16.17
C VAL A 37 27.49 -2.05 17.54
N PHE A 38 26.18 -1.97 17.54
CA PHE A 38 25.39 -2.07 18.74
C PHE A 38 24.77 -3.45 18.88
N SER A 39 24.76 -3.96 20.11
CA SER A 39 24.12 -5.21 20.46
C SER A 39 23.13 -4.98 21.58
N LEU A 40 21.91 -5.47 21.41
CA LEU A 40 20.83 -5.43 22.38
C LEU A 40 20.33 -6.86 22.62
N THR A 41 20.34 -7.28 23.87
CA THR A 41 19.69 -8.53 24.27
C THR A 41 18.35 -8.21 24.90
N ILE A 42 17.28 -8.80 24.39
CA ILE A 42 15.92 -8.69 24.93
C ILE A 42 15.38 -10.05 25.24
N LYS A 43 14.41 -10.11 26.15
CA LYS A 43 13.71 -11.34 26.48
C LYS A 43 12.25 -11.24 26.06
N ILE A 44 11.81 -12.17 25.20
CA ILE A 44 10.43 -12.25 24.70
C ILE A 44 9.93 -13.68 24.99
N ASP A 45 8.81 -13.81 25.70
CA ASP A 45 8.21 -15.10 26.04
C ASP A 45 9.18 -16.10 26.70
N GLY A 46 10.15 -15.59 27.46
CA GLY A 46 11.17 -16.41 28.13
C GLY A 46 12.43 -16.69 27.30
N GLU A 47 12.41 -16.44 26.00
CA GLU A 47 13.56 -16.61 25.10
C GLU A 47 14.42 -15.34 25.04
N GLU A 48 15.74 -15.53 25.12
CA GLU A 48 16.69 -14.42 24.90
C GLU A 48 16.94 -14.22 23.41
N ILE A 49 16.77 -13.01 22.95
CA ILE A 49 16.96 -12.60 21.57
C ILE A 49 18.06 -11.55 21.52
N VAL A 50 19.10 -11.84 20.77
CA VAL A 50 20.19 -10.90 20.49
C VAL A 50 19.93 -10.18 19.17
N LEU A 51 20.00 -8.85 19.20
CA LEU A 51 19.85 -7.96 18.04
C LEU A 51 21.18 -7.20 17.87
N LYS A 52 21.98 -7.56 16.88
CA LYS A 52 23.30 -6.95 16.61
C LYS A 52 23.28 -6.23 15.28
N ARG A 53 23.57 -4.92 15.27
CA ARG A 53 23.40 -4.05 14.10
C ARG A 53 24.52 -3.02 13.99
N ALA A 54 25.09 -2.89 12.78
CA ALA A 54 26.11 -1.89 12.47
C ALA A 54 25.46 -0.57 12.02
N VAL A 55 26.09 0.55 12.34
CA VAL A 55 25.58 1.88 11.96
C VAL A 55 25.76 2.15 10.47
N ASN A 56 26.87 1.70 9.88
CA ASN A 56 27.19 1.86 8.46
C ASN A 56 26.29 1.02 7.52
N ASP A 57 25.73 -0.09 8.00
CA ASP A 57 24.74 -0.89 7.26
C ASP A 57 23.45 -1.05 8.06
N HIS A 58 22.68 0.03 8.12
CA HIS A 58 21.42 0.07 8.88
C HIS A 58 20.25 -0.68 8.20
N LYS A 59 20.43 -1.22 7.00
CA LYS A 59 19.40 -2.00 6.30
C LYS A 59 19.37 -3.45 6.74
N LYS A 60 20.42 -3.91 7.40
CA LYS A 60 20.59 -5.28 7.83
C LYS A 60 20.99 -5.37 9.30
N TYR A 61 20.78 -6.55 9.87
CA TYR A 61 21.34 -6.96 11.15
C TYR A 61 22.47 -7.96 10.89
N ILE A 62 23.57 -7.79 11.63
CA ILE A 62 24.66 -8.79 11.64
C ILE A 62 24.12 -10.10 12.21
N VAL A 63 23.38 -10.00 13.33
CA VAL A 63 22.66 -11.13 13.94
C VAL A 63 21.34 -10.62 14.48
N ALA A 64 20.26 -11.31 14.20
CA ALA A 64 18.97 -11.10 14.87
C ALA A 64 18.17 -12.41 14.90
N LEU A 65 17.55 -12.71 16.04
CA LEU A 65 16.67 -13.87 16.19
C LEU A 65 17.37 -15.21 15.84
N GLY A 66 18.67 -15.31 16.09
CA GLY A 66 19.48 -16.47 15.74
C GLY A 66 19.87 -16.60 14.26
N VAL A 67 19.51 -15.61 13.44
CA VAL A 67 19.85 -15.56 12.00
C VAL A 67 20.89 -14.49 11.74
N GLU A 68 21.88 -14.79 10.91
CA GLU A 68 22.90 -13.85 10.44
C GLU A 68 22.45 -13.15 9.15
N ASP A 69 22.94 -11.93 8.93
CA ASP A 69 22.72 -11.10 7.72
C ASP A 69 21.24 -10.93 7.33
N ILE A 70 20.37 -10.78 8.31
CA ILE A 70 18.92 -10.63 8.11
C ILE A 70 18.52 -9.17 7.87
N SER A 71 17.57 -8.92 6.96
CA SER A 71 17.11 -7.57 6.66
C SER A 71 16.38 -6.92 7.84
N ALA A 72 16.54 -5.60 8.01
CA ALA A 72 15.84 -4.85 9.06
C ALA A 72 14.31 -4.91 8.90
N ASP A 73 13.81 -4.99 7.69
CA ASP A 73 12.38 -5.12 7.42
C ASP A 73 11.84 -6.48 7.89
N GLU A 74 12.59 -7.57 7.66
CA GLU A 74 12.21 -8.91 8.12
C GLU A 74 12.23 -9.00 9.65
N VAL A 75 13.26 -8.44 10.29
CA VAL A 75 13.31 -8.34 11.76
C VAL A 75 12.11 -7.57 12.30
N CYS A 76 11.75 -6.45 11.69
CA CYS A 76 10.56 -5.68 12.08
C CYS A 76 9.26 -6.47 11.89
N LEU A 77 9.14 -7.31 10.87
CA LEU A 77 7.97 -8.19 10.69
C LEU A 77 7.90 -9.23 11.80
N ILE A 78 9.00 -9.90 12.11
CA ILE A 78 9.06 -10.93 13.17
C ILE A 78 8.80 -10.33 14.55
N LEU A 79 9.42 -9.17 14.87
CA LEU A 79 9.15 -8.47 16.12
C LEU A 79 7.70 -7.98 16.21
N GLY A 80 7.12 -7.56 15.10
CA GLY A 80 5.69 -7.19 15.03
C GLY A 80 4.77 -8.36 15.32
N GLU A 81 5.09 -9.52 14.79
CA GLU A 81 4.34 -10.75 15.06
C GLU A 81 4.49 -11.21 16.51
N LYS A 82 5.74 -11.29 17.02
CA LYS A 82 6.02 -11.73 18.39
C LYS A 82 5.49 -10.79 19.47
N LEU A 83 5.67 -9.47 19.31
CA LEU A 83 5.34 -8.49 20.36
C LEU A 83 3.89 -7.99 20.28
N PHE A 84 3.32 -7.92 19.10
CA PHE A 84 2.00 -7.32 18.88
C PHE A 84 0.99 -8.25 18.21
N GLY A 85 1.37 -9.47 17.84
CA GLY A 85 0.49 -10.36 17.10
C GLY A 85 0.13 -9.83 15.71
N LEU A 86 0.98 -9.01 15.10
CA LEU A 86 0.74 -8.42 13.77
C LEU A 86 0.86 -9.48 12.68
N SER A 87 -0.24 -9.82 12.04
CA SER A 87 -0.26 -10.66 10.84
C SER A 87 -0.39 -9.78 9.59
N VAL A 88 0.73 -9.27 9.09
CA VAL A 88 0.80 -8.39 7.89
C VAL A 88 1.54 -9.03 6.72
N ARG A 89 1.97 -10.29 6.84
CA ARG A 89 2.59 -11.05 5.75
C ARG A 89 1.56 -11.24 4.63
N GLY A 90 1.94 -10.93 3.39
CA GLY A 90 1.05 -11.11 2.22
C GLY A 90 0.02 -10.00 1.98
N VAL A 91 -0.07 -8.98 2.80
CA VAL A 91 -0.95 -7.83 2.55
C VAL A 91 -0.35 -6.97 1.45
N LYS A 92 -1.07 -6.83 0.32
CA LYS A 92 -0.62 -6.07 -0.85
C LYS A 92 -0.57 -4.55 -0.59
N ASP A 93 -1.62 -3.99 0.01
CA ASP A 93 -1.69 -2.58 0.38
C ASP A 93 -1.46 -2.43 1.89
N LYS A 94 -0.27 -1.95 2.24
CA LYS A 94 0.14 -1.68 3.62
C LYS A 94 -0.08 -0.22 4.04
N SER A 95 -0.70 0.59 3.19
CA SER A 95 -0.94 2.00 3.50
C SER A 95 -1.85 2.11 4.72
N ASN A 96 -1.44 2.93 5.67
CA ASN A 96 -2.15 3.19 6.94
C ASN A 96 -2.42 1.94 7.84
N HIS A 97 -1.78 0.80 7.54
CA HIS A 97 -1.83 -0.36 8.42
C HIS A 97 -0.91 -0.17 9.64
N PRO A 98 -1.28 -0.67 10.82
CA PRO A 98 -0.36 -0.78 11.92
C PRO A 98 0.87 -1.59 11.52
N THR A 99 2.05 -1.06 11.83
CA THR A 99 3.32 -1.75 11.63
C THR A 99 4.05 -1.84 12.95
N TYR A 100 5.01 -2.76 13.08
CA TYR A 100 5.83 -2.83 14.26
C TYR A 100 6.40 -1.46 14.65
N ARG A 101 6.99 -0.73 13.70
CA ARG A 101 7.61 0.57 13.97
C ARG A 101 6.62 1.64 14.39
N THR A 102 5.43 1.67 13.80
CA THR A 102 4.40 2.64 14.21
C THR A 102 3.82 2.31 15.59
N LEU A 103 3.70 1.05 15.95
CA LEU A 103 3.24 0.64 17.29
C LEU A 103 4.34 0.84 18.36
N ALA A 104 5.58 0.47 18.06
CA ALA A 104 6.71 0.67 18.96
C ALA A 104 6.92 2.14 19.36
N SER A 105 6.57 3.08 18.48
CA SER A 105 6.66 4.52 18.79
C SER A 105 5.74 4.99 19.92
N TYR A 106 4.69 4.25 20.25
CA TYR A 106 3.85 4.54 21.42
C TYR A 106 4.55 4.25 22.74
N PHE A 107 5.51 3.34 22.73
CA PHE A 107 6.26 2.92 23.91
C PHE A 107 7.64 3.58 23.99
N MET A 108 8.19 4.01 22.86
CA MET A 108 9.50 4.64 22.76
C MET A 108 9.42 5.96 21.98
N ARG A 109 9.23 7.06 22.69
CA ARG A 109 9.22 8.40 22.12
C ARG A 109 10.63 8.96 22.15
N THR A 110 11.22 9.20 20.98
CA THR A 110 12.59 9.75 20.85
C THR A 110 12.62 11.06 20.06
N ASP A 111 11.48 11.47 19.51
CA ASP A 111 11.35 12.68 18.69
C ASP A 111 10.85 13.84 19.54
N ASP A 112 11.48 15.01 19.42
CA ASP A 112 11.08 16.25 20.11
C ASP A 112 9.61 16.61 19.81
N GLY A 113 9.15 16.37 18.58
CA GLY A 113 7.76 16.56 18.18
C GLY A 113 6.77 15.67 18.95
N ALA A 114 7.21 14.48 19.35
CA ALA A 114 6.39 13.54 20.14
C ALA A 114 6.23 13.97 21.61
N PHE A 115 7.14 14.80 22.12
CA PHE A 115 7.03 15.34 23.49
C PHE A 115 6.19 16.62 23.55
N SER A 116 6.17 17.40 22.47
CA SER A 116 5.40 18.66 22.42
C SER A 116 3.90 18.40 22.24
N ASN A 117 3.50 17.27 21.70
CA ASN A 117 2.10 16.89 21.50
C ASN A 117 1.84 15.46 22.04
N PRO A 118 1.04 15.32 23.11
CA PRO A 118 0.78 14.01 23.74
C PRO A 118 0.06 13.02 22.82
N PHE A 119 -0.62 13.50 21.77
CA PHE A 119 -1.36 12.68 20.81
C PHE A 119 -0.52 12.22 19.63
N LEU A 120 0.70 12.75 19.45
CA LEU A 120 1.61 12.34 18.38
C LEU A 120 2.75 11.50 18.96
N CYS A 121 3.04 10.38 18.32
CA CYS A 121 4.14 9.50 18.73
C CYS A 121 5.42 9.78 17.96
N PHE A 122 5.32 10.40 16.78
CA PHE A 122 6.43 10.84 15.94
C PHE A 122 5.98 11.97 15.01
N ALA A 123 6.94 12.78 14.56
CA ALA A 123 6.68 13.86 13.60
C ALA A 123 6.14 13.30 12.28
N GLY A 124 5.09 13.94 11.73
CA GLY A 124 4.47 13.51 10.48
C GLY A 124 3.49 12.34 10.59
N GLN A 125 3.14 11.91 11.79
CA GLN A 125 2.08 10.91 11.99
C GLN A 125 0.73 11.48 11.53
N ASN A 126 0.14 10.89 10.48
CA ASN A 126 -1.18 11.29 10.00
C ASN A 126 -2.31 10.79 10.92
N ALA A 127 -3.47 11.46 10.87
CA ALA A 127 -4.61 11.16 11.73
C ALA A 127 -5.14 9.72 11.55
N LEU A 128 -5.17 9.21 10.31
CA LEU A 128 -5.66 7.88 10.01
C LEU A 128 -4.73 6.80 10.58
N SER A 129 -3.41 6.93 10.38
CA SER A 129 -2.42 6.03 10.97
C SER A 129 -2.50 6.03 12.50
N ARG A 130 -2.64 7.22 13.11
CA ARG A 130 -2.83 7.35 14.56
C ARG A 130 -4.06 6.59 15.05
N ASN A 131 -5.20 6.80 14.40
CA ASN A 131 -6.46 6.16 14.78
C ASN A 131 -6.40 4.63 14.61
N ASN A 132 -5.78 4.16 13.52
CA ASN A 132 -5.63 2.74 13.25
C ASN A 132 -4.69 2.07 14.26
N ASN A 133 -3.57 2.70 14.59
CA ASN A 133 -2.65 2.20 15.61
C ASN A 133 -3.29 2.17 17.00
N ALA A 134 -3.99 3.24 17.38
CA ALA A 134 -4.72 3.30 18.64
C ALA A 134 -5.82 2.22 18.71
N ALA A 135 -6.63 2.08 17.64
CA ALA A 135 -7.65 1.05 17.56
C ALA A 135 -7.05 -0.35 17.68
N PHE A 136 -5.93 -0.62 17.02
CA PHE A 136 -5.22 -1.88 17.14
C PHE A 136 -4.78 -2.16 18.59
N LEU A 137 -4.13 -1.19 19.25
CA LEU A 137 -3.59 -1.34 20.60
C LEU A 137 -4.67 -1.60 21.66
N ILE A 138 -5.87 -1.07 21.45
CA ILE A 138 -7.03 -1.31 22.37
C ILE A 138 -7.92 -2.46 21.90
N GLY A 139 -7.49 -3.26 20.93
CA GLY A 139 -8.20 -4.45 20.47
C GLY A 139 -9.43 -4.19 19.59
N LEU A 140 -9.60 -2.98 19.05
CA LEU A 140 -10.66 -2.68 18.09
C LEU A 140 -10.31 -3.13 16.67
N ASN A 141 -11.33 -3.34 15.86
CA ASN A 141 -11.14 -3.70 14.45
C ASN A 141 -10.72 -2.51 13.60
N TRP A 142 -9.43 -2.18 13.63
CA TRP A 142 -8.82 -1.10 12.87
C TRP A 142 -9.00 -1.22 11.35
N ARG A 143 -9.22 -2.46 10.82
CA ARG A 143 -9.46 -2.69 9.38
C ARG A 143 -10.71 -2.00 8.88
N LEU A 144 -11.72 -1.85 9.74
CA LEU A 144 -12.95 -1.10 9.40
C LEU A 144 -12.65 0.38 9.17
N SER A 145 -11.73 0.97 9.95
CA SER A 145 -11.31 2.37 9.78
C SER A 145 -10.59 2.57 8.43
N VAL A 146 -9.71 1.64 8.04
CA VAL A 146 -9.04 1.67 6.73
C VAL A 146 -10.07 1.58 5.60
N LYS A 147 -10.97 0.60 5.68
CA LYS A 147 -12.03 0.41 4.68
C LYS A 147 -12.95 1.63 4.57
N PHE A 148 -13.35 2.19 5.70
CA PHE A 148 -14.16 3.41 5.73
C PHE A 148 -13.45 4.59 5.05
N SER A 149 -12.14 4.77 5.32
CA SER A 149 -11.35 5.83 4.70
C SER A 149 -11.23 5.66 3.18
N GLN A 150 -11.05 4.42 2.70
CA GLN A 150 -11.03 4.12 1.27
C GLN A 150 -12.36 4.45 0.61
N LEU A 151 -13.47 3.94 1.18
CA LEU A 151 -14.82 4.23 0.66
C LEU A 151 -15.14 5.74 0.68
N LYS A 152 -14.74 6.46 1.72
CA LYS A 152 -14.90 7.92 1.78
C LYS A 152 -14.10 8.62 0.69
N SER A 153 -12.89 8.16 0.39
CA SER A 153 -12.08 8.71 -0.71
C SER A 153 -12.74 8.46 -2.07
N GLU A 154 -13.26 7.27 -2.31
CA GLU A 154 -14.00 6.93 -3.53
C GLU A 154 -15.27 7.76 -3.66
N PHE A 155 -16.04 7.86 -2.58
CA PHE A 155 -17.24 8.71 -2.55
C PHE A 155 -16.92 10.17 -2.88
N ASN A 156 -15.84 10.72 -2.31
CA ASN A 156 -15.43 12.09 -2.61
C ASN A 156 -15.01 12.27 -4.09
N LYS A 157 -14.33 11.28 -4.68
CA LYS A 157 -13.97 11.31 -6.10
C LYS A 157 -15.22 11.32 -6.99
N LEU A 158 -16.16 10.43 -6.70
CA LEU A 158 -17.45 10.37 -7.43
C LEU A 158 -18.25 11.68 -7.27
N ASN A 159 -18.33 12.21 -6.06
CA ASN A 159 -19.02 13.47 -5.79
C ASN A 159 -18.36 14.66 -6.51
N ASN A 160 -17.02 14.69 -6.57
CA ASN A 160 -16.31 15.72 -7.32
C ASN A 160 -16.52 15.57 -8.84
N ALA A 161 -16.53 14.34 -9.35
CA ALA A 161 -16.85 14.08 -10.75
C ALA A 161 -18.29 14.51 -11.08
N ASN A 162 -19.26 14.18 -10.20
CA ASN A 162 -20.65 14.59 -10.39
C ASN A 162 -20.81 16.12 -10.39
N LYS A 163 -20.15 16.80 -9.45
CA LYS A 163 -20.12 18.28 -9.44
C LYS A 163 -19.48 18.87 -10.70
N ALA A 164 -18.42 18.27 -11.22
CA ALA A 164 -17.80 18.71 -12.45
C ALA A 164 -18.73 18.55 -13.67
N ILE A 165 -19.54 17.49 -13.69
CA ILE A 165 -20.60 17.28 -14.69
C ILE A 165 -21.68 18.36 -14.54
N GLU A 166 -22.18 18.58 -13.32
CA GLU A 166 -23.23 19.57 -13.03
C GLU A 166 -22.79 21.02 -13.35
N THR A 167 -21.52 21.33 -13.17
CA THR A 167 -20.95 22.67 -13.47
C THR A 167 -20.55 22.86 -14.95
N GLY A 168 -20.84 21.89 -15.83
CA GLY A 168 -20.53 21.98 -17.25
C GLY A 168 -19.04 21.88 -17.57
N ALA A 169 -18.18 21.46 -16.64
CA ALA A 169 -16.75 21.30 -16.89
C ALA A 169 -16.45 20.25 -18.00
N PHE A 170 -17.43 19.40 -18.31
CA PHE A 170 -17.40 18.44 -19.40
C PHE A 170 -17.99 18.95 -20.72
N GLU A 171 -18.60 20.14 -20.75
CA GLU A 171 -19.09 20.74 -22.03
C GLU A 171 -17.98 20.94 -23.05
N VAL A 172 -16.73 21.06 -22.57
CA VAL A 172 -15.52 21.14 -23.43
C VAL A 172 -15.23 19.82 -24.16
N PHE A 173 -15.80 18.68 -23.70
CA PHE A 173 -15.51 17.35 -24.24
C PHE A 173 -16.68 16.69 -25.00
N GLY A 174 -17.75 17.40 -25.30
CA GLY A 174 -18.75 16.82 -26.19
C GLY A 174 -20.23 16.93 -25.77
N GLY A 175 -20.59 17.91 -24.94
CA GLY A 175 -21.98 18.18 -24.61
C GLY A 175 -22.39 17.85 -23.19
N THR A 176 -23.64 18.15 -22.85
CA THR A 176 -24.24 17.87 -21.53
C THR A 176 -24.50 16.37 -21.35
N VAL A 177 -24.74 15.94 -20.11
CA VAL A 177 -25.17 14.54 -19.83
C VAL A 177 -26.42 14.17 -20.64
N GLY A 178 -27.29 15.16 -20.90
CA GLY A 178 -28.45 14.99 -21.78
C GLY A 178 -28.05 14.67 -23.23
N ASP A 179 -27.08 15.39 -23.76
CA ASP A 179 -26.59 15.18 -25.13
C ASP A 179 -25.90 13.81 -25.28
N LEU A 180 -25.05 13.44 -24.32
CA LEU A 180 -24.43 12.12 -24.30
C LEU A 180 -25.43 10.97 -24.13
N THR A 181 -26.50 11.19 -23.36
CA THR A 181 -27.59 10.21 -23.21
C THR A 181 -28.37 10.08 -24.50
N SER A 182 -28.64 11.18 -25.19
CA SER A 182 -29.29 11.20 -26.50
C SER A 182 -28.43 10.48 -27.55
N GLU A 183 -27.14 10.80 -27.62
CA GLU A 183 -26.21 10.15 -28.53
C GLU A 183 -26.10 8.64 -28.27
N LYS A 184 -26.08 8.22 -27.00
CA LYS A 184 -26.11 6.80 -26.62
C LYS A 184 -27.37 6.10 -27.16
N ILE A 185 -28.56 6.71 -26.98
CA ILE A 185 -29.83 6.15 -27.48
C ILE A 185 -29.79 6.04 -29.01
N ASP A 186 -29.26 7.05 -29.70
CA ASP A 186 -29.15 7.03 -31.16
C ASP A 186 -28.20 5.94 -31.66
N VAL A 187 -27.04 5.77 -30.99
CA VAL A 187 -26.07 4.70 -31.33
C VAL A 187 -26.67 3.32 -31.03
N GLU A 188 -27.37 3.14 -29.91
CA GLU A 188 -28.05 1.88 -29.59
C GLU A 188 -29.15 1.55 -30.60
N SER A 189 -29.91 2.55 -31.08
CA SER A 189 -30.90 2.40 -32.11
C SER A 189 -30.30 1.99 -33.47
N GLN A 190 -29.22 2.65 -33.88
CA GLN A 190 -28.48 2.31 -35.09
C GLN A 190 -27.87 0.90 -35.02
N LEU A 191 -27.38 0.49 -33.85
CA LEU A 191 -26.85 -0.86 -33.63
C LEU A 191 -27.97 -1.90 -33.80
N ALA A 192 -29.13 -1.68 -33.18
CA ALA A 192 -30.27 -2.57 -33.29
C ALA A 192 -30.78 -2.71 -34.75
N GLU A 193 -30.80 -1.58 -35.49
CA GLU A 193 -31.17 -1.60 -36.90
C GLU A 193 -30.16 -2.40 -37.76
N LYS A 194 -28.85 -2.17 -37.53
CA LYS A 194 -27.78 -2.92 -38.22
C LYS A 194 -27.82 -4.40 -37.89
N MET A 195 -28.06 -4.77 -36.62
CA MET A 195 -28.22 -6.17 -36.23
C MET A 195 -29.41 -6.80 -36.91
N LYS A 196 -30.57 -6.12 -36.96
CA LYS A 196 -31.76 -6.62 -37.69
C LYS A 196 -31.50 -6.80 -39.19
N ARG A 197 -30.75 -5.86 -39.78
CA ARG A 197 -30.33 -6.01 -41.20
C ARG A 197 -29.41 -7.21 -41.39
N LEU A 198 -28.49 -7.46 -40.46
CA LEU A 198 -27.59 -8.61 -40.49
C LEU A 198 -28.35 -9.91 -40.35
N GLU A 199 -29.32 -10.00 -39.45
CA GLU A 199 -30.20 -11.16 -39.28
C GLU A 199 -31.09 -11.41 -40.50
N SER A 200 -31.54 -10.30 -41.13
CA SER A 200 -32.33 -10.38 -42.37
C SER A 200 -31.49 -10.57 -43.64
N PHE A 201 -30.17 -10.56 -43.51
CA PHE A 201 -29.25 -10.79 -44.64
C PHE A 201 -29.36 -12.24 -45.12
N GLN A 202 -30.26 -12.46 -46.06
CA GLN A 202 -30.31 -13.73 -46.79
C GLN A 202 -29.06 -13.78 -47.69
N VAL A 203 -28.19 -14.72 -47.42
CA VAL A 203 -27.11 -15.06 -48.34
C VAL A 203 -27.79 -15.45 -49.67
N HIS A 204 -27.54 -14.67 -50.71
CA HIS A 204 -28.11 -14.93 -52.02
C HIS A 204 -27.86 -16.40 -52.37
N GLU A 205 -28.89 -17.14 -52.85
CA GLU A 205 -28.75 -18.56 -53.18
C GLU A 205 -27.58 -18.77 -54.15
N ASP A 206 -27.34 -17.81 -55.04
CA ASP A 206 -26.19 -17.82 -55.97
C ASP A 206 -24.82 -17.94 -55.27
N TYR A 207 -24.65 -17.42 -54.03
CA TYR A 207 -23.37 -17.54 -53.30
C TYR A 207 -23.11 -18.96 -52.84
N ARG A 208 -24.16 -19.70 -52.44
CA ARG A 208 -24.07 -21.12 -52.10
C ARG A 208 -23.76 -21.98 -53.33
N ASP A 209 -24.35 -21.62 -54.46
CA ASP A 209 -24.09 -22.32 -55.75
C ASP A 209 -22.69 -22.06 -56.27
N ILE A 210 -22.18 -20.83 -56.09
CA ILE A 210 -20.79 -20.48 -56.45
C ILE A 210 -19.82 -21.22 -55.54
N GLN A 211 -20.10 -21.31 -54.22
CA GLN A 211 -19.26 -22.02 -53.27
C GLN A 211 -19.24 -23.52 -53.52
N ALA A 212 -20.40 -24.14 -53.81
CA ALA A 212 -20.49 -25.52 -54.17
C ALA A 212 -19.75 -25.87 -55.47
N LYS A 213 -19.79 -24.99 -56.47
CA LYS A 213 -19.01 -25.10 -57.70
C LYS A 213 -17.51 -24.94 -57.48
N ALA A 214 -17.09 -24.01 -56.61
CA ALA A 214 -15.70 -23.82 -56.24
C ALA A 214 -15.14 -25.04 -55.52
N ASP A 215 -15.90 -25.60 -54.56
CA ASP A 215 -15.52 -26.80 -53.81
C ASP A 215 -15.41 -28.04 -54.71
N THR A 216 -16.29 -28.17 -55.72
CA THR A 216 -16.22 -29.25 -56.72
C THR A 216 -14.99 -29.12 -57.61
N LEU A 217 -14.73 -27.92 -58.13
CA LEU A 217 -13.55 -27.65 -58.95
C LEU A 217 -12.24 -27.85 -58.17
N THR A 218 -12.22 -27.50 -56.87
CA THR A 218 -11.06 -27.71 -56.00
C THR A 218 -10.80 -29.21 -55.77
N LYS A 219 -11.83 -30.01 -55.66
CA LYS A 219 -11.70 -31.48 -55.58
C LYS A 219 -11.18 -32.07 -56.88
N GLU A 220 -11.73 -31.66 -58.05
CA GLU A 220 -11.28 -32.15 -59.37
C GLU A 220 -9.80 -31.76 -59.61
N VAL A 221 -9.31 -30.64 -59.14
CA VAL A 221 -7.88 -30.25 -59.24
C VAL A 221 -6.99 -31.06 -58.30
N HIS A 222 -7.54 -31.59 -57.19
CA HIS A 222 -6.76 -32.38 -56.21
C HIS A 222 -6.68 -33.87 -56.59
N ASP A 223 -7.59 -34.32 -57.47
CA ASP A 223 -7.67 -35.74 -57.95
C ASP A 223 -6.91 -35.98 -59.28
N ILE A 224 -6.16 -34.93 -59.76
CA ILE A 224 -5.19 -35.02 -60.87
C ILE A 224 -3.77 -35.05 -60.35
#